data_e166387ffcdc3861c322d4c2235592c7
#
_entry.id   e166387ffcdc3861c322d4c2235592c7
#
_cell.length_a   1.000
_cell.length_b   1.000
_cell.length_c   1.000
_cell.angle_alpha   90.00
_cell.angle_beta   90.00
_cell.angle_gamma   90.00
#
_symmetry.space_group_name_H-M   'P 1'
#
loop_
_entity.id
_entity.type
_entity.pdbx_description
1 polymer ?
#
loop_
_entity_poly.entity_id
_entity_poly.type
_entity_poly.pdbx_seq_one_letter_code
_entity_poly.pdbx_strand_id
1 'polypeptide(L)'
;MSTFSKVCAGLCLLLLLVPQADAASPGKPKLVLQITVDQLRGDLPTRYYDRLGEGGFRYLLENGVVYRDAHHPHANTETIVGHTTLATGTYPSIHGMVGNLWYDRETGRTTYNVEDPDYHLLTAGADVDKDSEIDPTQKAAKTEGRSPRAILSSTFSDELRASNGGRSRAIGISVKDRGAIALAGHSGMAYWFSKASGEFVTSNYYLDYYPDWVQDWNRKQHPRRYAGTNWELMHKQANYVFGNSDDREWEVDLAGFGRVFPHDYGDGSSPYYTTPLTLLPAGDELVADFAIEALAQENLGNRGYIDYLSVSFSSTDYVGHIFGPSSLEAEDNILRLDRTLARLLT
;
A
#
# COMPACT_ATOMS: atom_id res chain seq x y z
N MET A 1 71.14 49.85 38.79
CA MET A 1 70.17 50.26 37.75
C MET A 1 69.89 49.04 36.87
N SER A 2 68.72 48.52 36.99
CA SER A 2 68.27 47.20 36.54
C SER A 2 67.75 47.21 35.12
N THR A 3 68.22 46.28 34.35
CA THR A 3 67.64 45.94 33.04
C THR A 3 66.85 44.64 33.15
N PHE A 4 65.54 44.77 33.08
CA PHE A 4 64.57 43.64 33.00
C PHE A 4 64.59 42.99 31.59
N SER A 5 64.98 41.72 31.54
CA SER A 5 64.88 40.87 30.35
C SER A 5 63.49 40.35 30.25
N LYS A 6 62.79 40.63 29.15
CA LYS A 6 61.50 40.07 28.80
C LYS A 6 61.72 38.77 28.05
N VAL A 7 61.36 37.65 28.68
CA VAL A 7 61.23 36.36 27.99
C VAL A 7 59.80 36.29 27.37
N CYS A 8 59.71 36.32 26.08
CA CYS A 8 58.48 35.99 25.33
C CYS A 8 58.39 34.47 25.15
N ALA A 9 57.51 33.84 25.91
CA ALA A 9 57.12 32.46 25.66
C ALA A 9 56.13 32.38 24.49
N GLY A 10 56.61 31.91 23.37
CA GLY A 10 55.75 31.61 22.18
C GLY A 10 54.97 30.32 22.41
N LEU A 11 53.67 30.42 22.63
CA LEU A 11 52.75 29.30 22.67
C LEU A 11 52.41 28.91 21.23
N CYS A 12 53.04 27.84 20.71
CA CYS A 12 52.64 27.23 19.44
C CYS A 12 51.34 26.48 19.63
N LEU A 13 50.24 27.07 19.18
CA LEU A 13 48.92 26.41 19.06
C LEU A 13 48.95 25.49 17.85
N LEU A 14 49.23 24.19 18.08
CA LEU A 14 49.03 23.17 17.04
C LEU A 14 47.51 23.00 16.85
N LEU A 15 46.95 23.63 15.80
CA LEU A 15 45.65 23.30 15.26
C LEU A 15 45.73 21.91 14.65
N LEU A 16 45.25 20.90 15.34
CA LEU A 16 44.94 19.60 14.78
C LEU A 16 43.79 19.81 13.77
N LEU A 17 44.14 19.93 12.49
CA LEU A 17 43.21 19.76 11.39
C LEU A 17 42.74 18.31 11.41
N VAL A 18 41.66 18.04 12.15
CA VAL A 18 40.87 16.82 11.95
C VAL A 18 40.26 16.94 10.57
N PRO A 19 40.55 16.05 9.62
CA PRO A 19 39.82 16.04 8.37
C PRO A 19 38.34 15.81 8.71
N GLN A 20 37.49 16.83 8.58
CA GLN A 20 36.07 16.62 8.48
C GLN A 20 35.87 15.79 7.20
N ALA A 21 35.55 14.51 7.38
CA ALA A 21 35.00 13.76 6.31
C ALA A 21 33.77 14.55 5.85
N ASP A 22 33.82 15.17 4.69
CA ASP A 22 32.65 15.70 4.02
C ASP A 22 31.72 14.52 3.85
N ALA A 23 30.74 14.40 4.76
CA ALA A 23 29.59 13.56 4.49
C ALA A 23 29.00 14.14 3.21
N ALA A 24 29.15 13.42 2.10
CA ALA A 24 28.57 13.79 0.83
C ALA A 24 27.11 14.16 1.13
N SER A 25 26.72 15.40 0.83
CA SER A 25 25.34 15.81 1.03
C SER A 25 24.47 14.77 0.35
N PRO A 26 23.54 14.11 1.07
CA PRO A 26 22.71 13.09 0.47
C PRO A 26 22.08 13.73 -0.77
N GLY A 27 22.28 13.13 -1.95
CA GLY A 27 21.72 13.63 -3.19
C GLY A 27 20.22 13.83 -3.01
N LYS A 28 19.63 14.80 -3.71
CA LYS A 28 18.17 14.98 -3.64
C LYS A 28 17.47 13.66 -3.95
N PRO A 29 16.42 13.29 -3.19
CA PRO A 29 15.66 12.08 -3.49
C PRO A 29 15.16 12.14 -4.94
N LYS A 30 15.20 11.01 -5.62
CA LYS A 30 14.71 10.88 -7.01
C LYS A 30 13.29 10.30 -7.03
N LEU A 31 12.99 9.47 -6.04
CA LEU A 31 11.71 8.80 -5.87
C LEU A 31 11.33 8.83 -4.39
N VAL A 32 10.06 9.08 -4.12
CA VAL A 32 9.44 8.81 -2.83
C VAL A 32 8.57 7.56 -3.03
N LEU A 33 8.94 6.47 -2.36
CA LEU A 33 8.14 5.25 -2.28
C LEU A 33 7.38 5.26 -0.96
N GLN A 34 6.05 5.34 -1.03
CA GLN A 34 5.19 5.16 0.13
C GLN A 34 4.62 3.74 0.13
N ILE A 35 4.87 3.00 1.18
CA ILE A 35 4.27 1.69 1.40
C ILE A 35 3.24 1.81 2.52
N THR A 36 2.01 1.46 2.22
CA THR A 36 0.91 1.41 3.18
C THR A 36 0.46 -0.04 3.33
N VAL A 37 0.38 -0.55 4.54
CA VAL A 37 -0.19 -1.88 4.82
C VAL A 37 -1.48 -1.69 5.59
N ASP A 38 -2.60 -2.00 4.95
CA ASP A 38 -3.93 -1.87 5.51
C ASP A 38 -4.09 -2.81 6.72
N GLN A 39 -4.62 -2.31 7.84
CA GLN A 39 -4.81 -3.04 9.10
C GLN A 39 -3.50 -3.57 9.75
N LEU A 40 -2.32 -3.06 9.42
CA LEU A 40 -1.10 -3.48 10.09
C LEU A 40 -1.05 -2.92 11.52
N ARG A 41 -1.20 -3.79 12.50
CA ARG A 41 -0.99 -3.43 13.90
C ARG A 41 0.48 -3.07 14.14
N GLY A 42 0.72 -2.01 14.90
CA GLY A 42 2.07 -1.49 15.14
C GLY A 42 3.05 -2.46 15.83
N ASP A 43 2.56 -3.49 16.51
CA ASP A 43 3.38 -4.50 17.17
C ASP A 43 3.81 -5.66 16.25
N LEU A 44 3.13 -5.89 15.10
CA LEU A 44 3.38 -7.08 14.28
C LEU A 44 4.80 -7.16 13.71
N PRO A 45 5.40 -6.08 13.18
CA PRO A 45 6.77 -6.15 12.67
C PRO A 45 7.79 -6.51 13.75
N THR A 46 7.57 -6.08 14.99
CA THR A 46 8.45 -6.41 16.11
C THR A 46 8.14 -7.76 16.73
N ARG A 47 6.88 -8.17 16.74
CA ARG A 47 6.44 -9.47 17.25
C ARG A 47 7.05 -10.63 16.46
N TYR A 48 7.15 -10.50 15.15
CA TYR A 48 7.66 -11.54 14.27
C TYR A 48 9.10 -11.31 13.83
N TYR A 49 9.81 -10.35 14.44
CA TYR A 49 11.14 -9.89 14.02
C TYR A 49 12.13 -11.02 13.73
N ASP A 50 12.26 -11.99 14.64
CA ASP A 50 13.21 -13.11 14.50
C ASP A 50 12.84 -14.10 13.36
N ARG A 51 11.68 -13.93 12.76
CA ARG A 51 11.13 -14.79 11.72
C ARG A 51 11.07 -14.10 10.35
N LEU A 52 11.25 -12.79 10.34
CA LEU A 52 11.28 -11.98 9.13
C LEU A 52 12.62 -12.17 8.40
N GLY A 53 12.58 -12.06 7.07
CA GLY A 53 13.77 -12.01 6.23
C GLY A 53 14.55 -10.69 6.39
N GLU A 54 15.75 -10.63 5.81
CA GLU A 54 16.61 -9.44 5.94
C GLU A 54 16.18 -8.27 5.03
N GLY A 55 15.42 -8.54 3.96
CA GLY A 55 15.13 -7.56 2.89
C GLY A 55 13.81 -6.81 3.01
N GLY A 56 12.91 -7.24 3.91
CA GLY A 56 11.57 -6.67 4.06
C GLY A 56 11.44 -5.75 5.28
N PHE A 57 10.56 -6.11 6.22
CA PHE A 57 10.35 -5.32 7.44
C PHE A 57 11.64 -5.13 8.26
N ARG A 58 12.48 -6.17 8.38
CA ARG A 58 13.76 -6.04 9.09
C ARG A 58 14.65 -5.00 8.47
N TYR A 59 14.78 -4.97 7.14
CA TYR A 59 15.54 -3.95 6.43
C TYR A 59 15.08 -2.53 6.82
N LEU A 60 13.77 -2.31 6.84
CA LEU A 60 13.18 -1.02 7.19
C LEU A 60 13.41 -0.68 8.67
N LEU A 61 13.27 -1.65 9.57
CA LEU A 61 13.47 -1.47 11.00
C LEU A 61 14.92 -1.19 11.37
N GLU A 62 15.88 -1.82 10.69
CA GLU A 62 17.31 -1.73 11.01
C GLU A 62 17.99 -0.52 10.34
N ASN A 63 17.50 -0.11 9.16
CA ASN A 63 18.13 0.95 8.37
C ASN A 63 17.30 2.25 8.33
N GLY A 64 16.10 2.25 8.87
CA GLY A 64 15.17 3.38 8.87
C GLY A 64 15.02 4.03 10.23
N VAL A 65 14.16 5.03 10.29
CA VAL A 65 13.69 5.67 11.54
C VAL A 65 12.34 5.09 11.91
N VAL A 66 12.24 4.50 13.09
CA VAL A 66 11.02 3.89 13.60
C VAL A 66 10.32 4.83 14.59
N TYR A 67 9.14 5.31 14.23
CA TYR A 67 8.27 6.07 15.11
C TYR A 67 7.44 5.12 15.97
N ARG A 68 7.86 4.89 17.21
CA ARG A 68 7.25 3.91 18.11
C ARG A 68 5.96 4.38 18.77
N ASP A 69 5.71 5.67 18.75
CA ASP A 69 4.56 6.32 19.38
C ASP A 69 3.78 7.15 18.34
N ALA A 70 3.49 6.53 17.19
CA ALA A 70 2.70 7.13 16.14
C ALA A 70 1.26 6.62 16.21
N HIS A 71 0.30 7.55 16.38
CA HIS A 71 -1.11 7.24 16.54
C HIS A 71 -1.96 8.05 15.57
N HIS A 72 -3.03 7.43 15.07
CA HIS A 72 -4.10 8.18 14.44
C HIS A 72 -4.85 8.96 15.51
N PRO A 73 -5.02 10.29 15.34
CA PRO A 73 -5.68 11.13 16.37
C PRO A 73 -7.21 11.07 16.31
N HIS A 74 -7.79 10.21 15.49
CA HIS A 74 -9.22 10.01 15.28
C HIS A 74 -9.62 8.56 15.55
N ALA A 75 -10.90 8.36 15.91
CA ALA A 75 -11.39 7.06 16.36
C ALA A 75 -11.73 6.10 15.19
N ASN A 76 -12.32 6.63 14.10
CA ASN A 76 -12.63 5.80 12.94
C ASN A 76 -11.40 5.68 12.03
N THR A 77 -10.88 4.46 11.89
CA THR A 77 -9.68 4.15 11.11
C THR A 77 -9.98 3.19 9.97
N GLU A 78 -11.19 3.22 9.41
CA GLU A 78 -11.51 2.51 8.18
C GLU A 78 -10.55 2.86 7.04
N THR A 79 -10.44 1.99 6.06
CA THR A 79 -9.43 2.09 4.97
C THR A 79 -9.32 3.50 4.40
N ILE A 80 -10.43 4.08 3.89
CA ILE A 80 -10.36 5.40 3.24
C ILE A 80 -9.96 6.51 4.20
N VAL A 81 -10.41 6.42 5.46
CA VAL A 81 -10.13 7.42 6.50
C VAL A 81 -8.63 7.43 6.82
N GLY A 82 -8.07 6.25 7.10
CA GLY A 82 -6.65 6.08 7.39
C GLY A 82 -5.76 6.45 6.19
N HIS A 83 -6.07 5.94 4.99
CA HIS A 83 -5.30 6.23 3.77
C HIS A 83 -5.32 7.72 3.44
N THR A 84 -6.48 8.39 3.53
CA THR A 84 -6.56 9.82 3.27
C THR A 84 -5.82 10.63 4.33
N THR A 85 -5.88 10.22 5.61
CA THR A 85 -5.08 10.86 6.67
C THR A 85 -3.57 10.75 6.36
N LEU A 86 -3.08 9.57 5.92
CA LEU A 86 -1.69 9.38 5.53
C LEU A 86 -1.32 10.20 4.28
N ALA A 87 -2.24 10.29 3.32
CA ALA A 87 -2.01 11.01 2.07
C ALA A 87 -1.99 12.54 2.25
N THR A 88 -2.80 13.07 3.17
CA THR A 88 -2.99 14.52 3.34
C THR A 88 -2.25 15.12 4.55
N GLY A 89 -1.86 14.27 5.51
CA GLY A 89 -1.29 14.73 6.78
C GLY A 89 -2.29 15.49 7.66
N THR A 90 -3.59 15.37 7.41
CA THR A 90 -4.63 16.11 8.14
C THR A 90 -5.74 15.19 8.68
N TYR A 91 -6.75 15.77 9.34
CA TYR A 91 -7.79 15.02 10.03
C TYR A 91 -9.02 14.78 9.16
N PRO A 92 -9.84 13.75 9.46
CA PRO A 92 -11.09 13.47 8.75
C PRO A 92 -12.05 14.66 8.66
N SER A 93 -12.09 15.50 9.69
CA SER A 93 -12.88 16.73 9.70
C SER A 93 -12.42 17.81 8.70
N ILE A 94 -11.18 17.68 8.18
CA ILE A 94 -10.62 18.59 7.19
C ILE A 94 -10.62 17.93 5.80
N HIS A 95 -10.11 16.71 5.69
CA HIS A 95 -10.07 16.03 4.39
C HIS A 95 -11.39 15.39 3.96
N GLY A 96 -12.43 15.40 4.81
CA GLY A 96 -13.80 15.02 4.46
C GLY A 96 -14.09 13.52 4.45
N MET A 97 -13.08 12.64 4.48
CA MET A 97 -13.28 11.19 4.49
C MET A 97 -13.53 10.70 5.90
N VAL A 98 -14.78 10.40 6.22
CA VAL A 98 -15.22 10.05 7.58
C VAL A 98 -15.57 8.57 7.75
N GLY A 99 -15.67 7.82 6.66
CA GLY A 99 -15.96 6.38 6.65
C GLY A 99 -15.87 5.81 5.24
N ASN A 100 -15.82 4.48 5.12
CA ASN A 100 -15.90 3.81 3.81
C ASN A 100 -17.25 4.04 3.15
N LEU A 101 -18.29 4.24 3.94
CA LEU A 101 -19.64 4.59 3.53
C LEU A 101 -20.15 5.70 4.42
N TRP A 102 -20.96 6.60 3.87
CA TRP A 102 -21.73 7.58 4.65
C TRP A 102 -23.12 7.78 4.06
N TYR A 103 -24.00 8.28 4.88
CA TYR A 103 -25.32 8.69 4.43
C TYR A 103 -25.27 10.14 3.97
N ASP A 104 -25.50 10.35 2.69
CA ASP A 104 -25.62 11.69 2.11
C ASP A 104 -27.05 12.21 2.37
N ARG A 105 -27.13 13.28 3.14
CA ARG A 105 -28.40 13.89 3.55
C ARG A 105 -29.09 14.64 2.42
N GLU A 106 -28.36 15.14 1.44
CA GLU A 106 -28.93 15.86 0.30
C GLU A 106 -29.60 14.90 -0.67
N THR A 107 -28.94 13.80 -0.98
CA THR A 107 -29.45 12.77 -1.88
C THR A 107 -30.31 11.73 -1.19
N GLY A 108 -30.28 11.64 0.14
CA GLY A 108 -31.01 10.63 0.90
C GLY A 108 -30.48 9.20 0.70
N ARG A 109 -29.20 9.03 0.37
CA ARG A 109 -28.61 7.74 -0.02
C ARG A 109 -27.31 7.46 0.71
N THR A 110 -27.00 6.16 0.84
CA THR A 110 -25.65 5.72 1.19
C THR A 110 -24.73 5.95 0.00
N THR A 111 -23.61 6.58 0.24
CA THR A 111 -22.58 6.90 -0.75
C THR A 111 -21.32 6.11 -0.45
N TYR A 112 -20.73 5.51 -1.47
CA TYR A 112 -19.41 4.90 -1.39
C TYR A 112 -18.34 5.96 -1.63
N ASN A 113 -17.30 5.95 -0.82
CA ASN A 113 -16.35 7.06 -0.62
C ASN A 113 -15.65 7.60 -1.88
N VAL A 114 -15.33 6.76 -2.87
CA VAL A 114 -14.68 7.16 -4.13
C VAL A 114 -15.60 7.02 -5.34
N GLU A 115 -16.88 6.70 -5.12
CA GLU A 115 -17.87 6.64 -6.18
C GLU A 115 -18.10 8.01 -6.80
N ASP A 116 -18.10 8.08 -8.13
CA ASP A 116 -18.36 9.31 -8.85
C ASP A 116 -19.10 9.02 -10.19
N PRO A 117 -20.38 9.34 -10.26
CA PRO A 117 -21.19 9.03 -11.44
C PRO A 117 -20.81 9.83 -12.71
N ASP A 118 -19.99 10.87 -12.59
CA ASP A 118 -19.54 11.66 -13.74
C ASP A 118 -18.42 10.96 -14.53
N TYR A 119 -17.90 9.85 -14.01
CA TYR A 119 -16.81 9.09 -14.60
C TYR A 119 -17.22 7.62 -14.86
N HIS A 120 -16.36 6.89 -15.56
CA HIS A 120 -16.51 5.46 -15.83
C HIS A 120 -15.14 4.76 -15.81
N LEU A 121 -15.15 3.44 -15.70
CA LEU A 121 -13.94 2.63 -15.82
C LEU A 121 -13.53 2.54 -17.30
N LEU A 122 -12.21 2.48 -17.56
CA LEU A 122 -11.70 2.32 -18.93
C LEU A 122 -11.89 0.88 -19.46
N THR A 123 -12.04 -0.10 -18.56
CA THR A 123 -12.31 -1.50 -18.92
C THR A 123 -13.80 -1.79 -18.76
N ALA A 124 -14.46 -2.11 -19.85
CA ALA A 124 -15.87 -2.51 -19.82
C ALA A 124 -16.07 -3.80 -19.01
N GLY A 125 -17.07 -3.81 -18.14
CA GLY A 125 -17.36 -4.96 -17.28
C GLY A 125 -16.41 -5.15 -16.09
N ALA A 126 -15.57 -4.18 -15.80
CA ALA A 126 -14.65 -4.22 -14.66
C ALA A 126 -15.23 -3.64 -13.36
N ASP A 127 -16.47 -3.19 -13.38
CA ASP A 127 -17.18 -2.72 -12.18
C ASP A 127 -17.43 -3.86 -11.19
N VAL A 128 -17.74 -3.49 -9.97
CA VAL A 128 -18.06 -4.41 -8.88
C VAL A 128 -19.19 -5.36 -9.29
N ASP A 129 -18.84 -6.63 -9.44
CA ASP A 129 -19.85 -7.69 -9.59
C ASP A 129 -20.45 -7.97 -8.19
N LYS A 130 -21.69 -7.54 -8.00
CA LYS A 130 -22.38 -7.61 -6.70
C LYS A 130 -22.67 -9.03 -6.25
N ASP A 131 -22.66 -9.99 -7.15
CA ASP A 131 -22.92 -11.39 -6.81
C ASP A 131 -21.65 -12.06 -6.26
N SER A 132 -20.47 -11.66 -6.74
CA SER A 132 -19.18 -12.21 -6.35
C SER A 132 -18.38 -11.30 -5.39
N GLU A 133 -18.77 -10.03 -5.20
CA GLU A 133 -18.08 -9.12 -4.28
C GLU A 133 -18.42 -9.46 -2.83
N ILE A 134 -17.39 -9.58 -2.03
CA ILE A 134 -17.49 -9.89 -0.60
C ILE A 134 -17.21 -8.69 0.30
N ASP A 135 -16.52 -7.65 -0.20
CA ASP A 135 -16.32 -6.40 0.54
C ASP A 135 -17.66 -5.64 0.56
N PRO A 136 -18.34 -5.55 1.71
CA PRO A 136 -19.68 -4.95 1.78
C PRO A 136 -19.64 -3.46 1.42
N THR A 137 -18.49 -2.80 1.56
CA THR A 137 -18.34 -1.39 1.25
C THR A 137 -18.24 -1.16 -0.25
N GLN A 138 -17.46 -1.97 -0.98
CA GLN A 138 -17.43 -1.93 -2.44
C GLN A 138 -18.77 -2.36 -3.06
N LYS A 139 -19.40 -3.37 -2.48
CA LYS A 139 -20.73 -3.85 -2.89
C LYS A 139 -21.81 -2.77 -2.81
N ALA A 140 -21.65 -1.78 -1.93
CA ALA A 140 -22.57 -0.66 -1.78
C ALA A 140 -22.49 0.38 -2.91
N ALA A 141 -21.43 0.40 -3.71
CA ALA A 141 -21.28 1.30 -4.85
C ALA A 141 -22.42 1.07 -5.86
N LYS A 142 -22.93 2.16 -6.45
CA LYS A 142 -24.08 2.14 -7.36
C LYS A 142 -23.70 2.40 -8.81
N THR A 143 -22.55 3.04 -9.01
CA THR A 143 -22.00 3.37 -10.32
C THR A 143 -20.57 2.86 -10.42
N GLU A 144 -20.09 2.65 -11.65
CA GLU A 144 -18.73 2.18 -11.92
C GLU A 144 -17.67 3.27 -11.79
N GLY A 145 -18.07 4.54 -11.90
CA GLY A 145 -17.15 5.67 -11.88
C GLY A 145 -16.46 5.86 -10.53
N ARG A 146 -15.18 6.22 -10.58
CA ARG A 146 -14.33 6.44 -9.42
C ARG A 146 -13.51 7.71 -9.59
N SER A 147 -13.44 8.53 -8.53
CA SER A 147 -12.58 9.72 -8.48
C SER A 147 -12.19 10.09 -7.03
N PRO A 148 -11.19 10.96 -6.83
CA PRO A 148 -10.85 11.51 -5.52
C PRO A 148 -11.72 12.72 -5.13
N ARG A 149 -12.77 13.06 -5.87
CA ARG A 149 -13.55 14.32 -5.70
C ARG A 149 -14.02 14.56 -4.27
N ALA A 150 -14.35 13.51 -3.54
CA ALA A 150 -14.82 13.63 -2.16
C ALA A 150 -13.70 13.92 -1.14
N ILE A 151 -12.42 13.88 -1.54
CA ILE A 151 -11.29 14.29 -0.71
C ILE A 151 -11.18 15.81 -0.79
N LEU A 152 -11.38 16.51 0.33
CA LEU A 152 -11.48 17.97 0.39
C LEU A 152 -10.13 18.68 0.61
N SER A 153 -9.05 17.93 0.80
CA SER A 153 -7.69 18.46 0.98
C SER A 153 -6.78 17.98 -0.12
N SER A 154 -5.76 18.78 -0.47
CA SER A 154 -4.65 18.30 -1.29
C SER A 154 -3.90 17.16 -0.60
N THR A 155 -3.38 16.25 -1.39
CA THR A 155 -2.56 15.13 -0.93
C THR A 155 -1.08 15.43 -1.12
N PHE A 156 -0.19 14.62 -0.54
CA PHE A 156 1.25 14.70 -0.79
C PHE A 156 1.56 14.63 -2.30
N SER A 157 0.85 13.78 -3.04
CA SER A 157 1.03 13.67 -4.49
C SER A 157 0.65 14.96 -5.22
N ASP A 158 -0.44 15.62 -4.79
CA ASP A 158 -0.89 16.88 -5.37
C ASP A 158 0.14 17.99 -5.12
N GLU A 159 0.60 18.13 -3.88
CA GLU A 159 1.60 19.14 -3.48
C GLU A 159 2.94 18.91 -4.18
N LEU A 160 3.40 17.66 -4.28
CA LEU A 160 4.63 17.34 -5.01
C LEU A 160 4.52 17.75 -6.47
N ARG A 161 3.40 17.45 -7.12
CA ARG A 161 3.18 17.82 -8.52
C ARG A 161 3.04 19.34 -8.70
N ALA A 162 2.31 20.00 -7.80
CA ALA A 162 2.15 21.47 -7.81
C ALA A 162 3.51 22.16 -7.64
N SER A 163 4.40 21.67 -6.79
CA SER A 163 5.72 22.26 -6.49
C SER A 163 6.63 22.38 -7.70
N ASN A 164 6.39 21.62 -8.74
CA ASN A 164 7.25 21.62 -9.94
C ASN A 164 6.48 21.75 -11.27
N GLY A 165 5.24 22.26 -11.20
CA GLY A 165 4.42 22.51 -12.40
C GLY A 165 3.95 21.22 -13.07
N GLY A 166 3.65 20.18 -12.31
CA GLY A 166 3.10 18.91 -12.79
C GLY A 166 4.12 17.94 -13.41
N ARG A 167 5.41 18.21 -13.29
CA ARG A 167 6.47 17.40 -13.93
C ARG A 167 6.76 16.09 -13.21
N SER A 168 6.52 16.02 -11.91
CA SER A 168 6.57 14.76 -11.16
C SER A 168 5.49 13.81 -11.62
N ARG A 169 5.80 12.53 -11.73
CA ARG A 169 4.82 11.46 -11.79
C ARG A 169 4.44 11.02 -10.37
N ALA A 170 3.15 10.84 -10.14
CA ALA A 170 2.61 10.34 -8.90
C ALA A 170 1.65 9.20 -9.23
N ILE A 171 1.91 8.00 -8.71
CA ILE A 171 1.13 6.80 -9.01
C ILE A 171 0.73 6.13 -7.70
N GLY A 172 -0.57 5.83 -7.54
CA GLY A 172 -1.12 5.04 -6.44
C GLY A 172 -1.60 3.69 -6.94
N ILE A 173 -1.22 2.60 -6.26
CA ILE A 173 -1.55 1.23 -6.64
C ILE A 173 -2.05 0.45 -5.42
N SER A 174 -3.15 -0.29 -5.58
CA SER A 174 -3.71 -1.16 -4.54
C SER A 174 -4.63 -2.21 -5.15
N VAL A 175 -5.00 -3.24 -4.41
CA VAL A 175 -6.16 -4.08 -4.79
C VAL A 175 -7.47 -3.34 -4.55
N LYS A 176 -7.53 -2.41 -3.58
CA LYS A 176 -8.73 -1.60 -3.27
C LYS A 176 -8.68 -0.28 -4.03
N ASP A 177 -9.77 0.06 -4.75
CA ASP A 177 -9.91 1.35 -5.45
C ASP A 177 -9.63 2.54 -4.52
N ARG A 178 -10.26 2.58 -3.34
CA ARG A 178 -10.10 3.62 -2.34
C ARG A 178 -8.67 3.76 -1.82
N GLY A 179 -7.93 2.66 -1.71
CA GLY A 179 -6.51 2.69 -1.31
C GLY A 179 -5.63 3.35 -2.35
N ALA A 180 -5.80 2.99 -3.63
CA ALA A 180 -5.06 3.59 -4.73
C ALA A 180 -5.40 5.08 -4.93
N ILE A 181 -6.70 5.40 -4.93
CA ILE A 181 -7.23 6.75 -5.20
C ILE A 181 -6.83 7.75 -4.12
N ALA A 182 -6.95 7.39 -2.83
CA ALA A 182 -6.56 8.27 -1.74
C ALA A 182 -5.08 8.68 -1.82
N LEU A 183 -4.21 7.74 -2.17
CA LEU A 183 -2.76 7.97 -2.24
C LEU A 183 -2.31 8.64 -3.55
N ALA A 184 -3.01 8.39 -4.66
CA ALA A 184 -2.77 9.09 -5.92
C ALA A 184 -3.21 10.55 -5.88
N GLY A 185 -4.24 10.87 -5.08
CA GLY A 185 -4.80 12.20 -4.97
C GLY A 185 -5.52 12.67 -6.24
N HIS A 186 -5.66 13.99 -6.37
CA HIS A 186 -6.41 14.60 -7.47
C HIS A 186 -5.61 14.70 -8.77
N SER A 187 -4.31 14.82 -8.68
CA SER A 187 -3.46 15.09 -9.83
C SER A 187 -2.55 13.94 -10.25
N GLY A 188 -2.50 12.85 -9.46
CA GLY A 188 -1.73 11.65 -9.77
C GLY A 188 -2.45 10.71 -10.74
N MET A 189 -2.05 9.44 -10.74
CA MET A 189 -2.69 8.33 -11.44
C MET A 189 -2.97 7.21 -10.45
N ALA A 190 -4.16 6.63 -10.47
CA ALA A 190 -4.53 5.52 -9.60
C ALA A 190 -4.82 4.27 -10.43
N TYR A 191 -4.28 3.12 -9.97
CA TYR A 191 -4.60 1.81 -10.51
C TYR A 191 -5.02 0.88 -9.39
N TRP A 192 -6.11 0.15 -9.60
CA TRP A 192 -6.59 -0.83 -8.64
C TRP A 192 -7.02 -2.12 -9.34
N PHE A 193 -7.06 -3.20 -8.58
CA PHE A 193 -7.39 -4.50 -9.14
C PHE A 193 -8.92 -4.71 -9.20
N SER A 194 -9.44 -4.96 -10.39
CA SER A 194 -10.84 -5.37 -10.57
C SER A 194 -10.97 -6.88 -10.36
N LYS A 195 -11.80 -7.27 -9.40
CA LYS A 195 -12.14 -8.67 -9.18
C LYS A 195 -13.00 -9.23 -10.32
N ALA A 196 -13.83 -8.40 -10.96
CA ALA A 196 -14.69 -8.81 -12.06
C ALA A 196 -13.91 -9.15 -13.33
N SER A 197 -12.89 -8.34 -13.69
CA SER A 197 -12.09 -8.57 -14.91
C SER A 197 -10.77 -9.31 -14.67
N GLY A 198 -10.26 -9.33 -13.43
CA GLY A 198 -8.93 -9.86 -13.13
C GLY A 198 -7.79 -8.97 -13.62
N GLU A 199 -8.03 -7.68 -13.80
CA GLU A 199 -7.11 -6.70 -14.36
C GLU A 199 -6.84 -5.55 -13.41
N PHE A 200 -5.71 -4.87 -13.58
CA PHE A 200 -5.53 -3.54 -13.01
C PHE A 200 -6.24 -2.51 -13.87
N VAL A 201 -7.11 -1.75 -13.25
CA VAL A 201 -8.01 -0.79 -13.92
C VAL A 201 -7.84 0.61 -13.36
N THR A 202 -8.37 1.58 -14.10
CA THR A 202 -8.52 2.97 -13.71
C THR A 202 -9.80 3.56 -14.27
N SER A 203 -10.14 4.77 -13.85
CA SER A 203 -11.28 5.53 -14.41
C SER A 203 -10.81 6.62 -15.36
N ASN A 204 -11.74 7.10 -16.18
CA ASN A 204 -11.49 8.24 -17.07
C ASN A 204 -11.34 9.60 -16.32
N TYR A 205 -11.40 9.60 -14.98
CA TYR A 205 -10.92 10.73 -14.20
C TYR A 205 -9.40 10.90 -14.36
N TYR A 206 -8.66 9.79 -14.35
CA TYR A 206 -7.19 9.80 -14.37
C TYR A 206 -6.59 9.75 -15.77
N LEU A 207 -7.18 8.99 -16.67
CA LEU A 207 -6.66 8.74 -18.01
C LEU A 207 -7.80 8.63 -19.03
N ASP A 208 -7.57 9.10 -20.25
CA ASP A 208 -8.48 8.89 -21.37
C ASP A 208 -8.34 7.47 -21.96
N TYR A 209 -7.15 6.87 -21.84
CA TYR A 209 -6.83 5.51 -22.32
C TYR A 209 -5.64 4.94 -21.54
N TYR A 210 -5.57 3.61 -21.47
CA TYR A 210 -4.45 2.96 -20.83
C TYR A 210 -3.13 3.16 -21.57
N PRO A 211 -2.00 3.39 -20.86
CA PRO A 211 -0.67 3.21 -21.43
C PRO A 211 -0.48 1.80 -21.99
N ASP A 212 0.32 1.64 -23.04
CA ASP A 212 0.56 0.34 -23.68
C ASP A 212 1.05 -0.72 -22.69
N TRP A 213 1.88 -0.35 -21.74
CA TRP A 213 2.41 -1.28 -20.75
C TRP A 213 1.33 -1.84 -19.81
N VAL A 214 0.29 -1.05 -19.48
CA VAL A 214 -0.84 -1.53 -18.66
C VAL A 214 -1.68 -2.50 -19.48
N GLN A 215 -1.93 -2.20 -20.75
CA GLN A 215 -2.63 -3.13 -21.64
C GLN A 215 -1.86 -4.44 -21.81
N ASP A 216 -0.53 -4.37 -21.95
CA ASP A 216 0.35 -5.54 -22.05
C ASP A 216 0.35 -6.36 -20.77
N TRP A 217 0.35 -5.71 -19.61
CA TRP A 217 0.24 -6.36 -18.31
C TRP A 217 -1.09 -7.13 -18.20
N ASN A 218 -2.19 -6.46 -18.45
CA ASN A 218 -3.52 -7.06 -18.35
C ASN A 218 -3.70 -8.23 -19.34
N ARG A 219 -3.18 -8.11 -20.56
CA ARG A 219 -3.21 -9.16 -21.58
C ARG A 219 -2.47 -10.43 -21.18
N LYS A 220 -1.42 -10.30 -20.33
CA LYS A 220 -0.66 -11.46 -19.82
C LYS A 220 -1.43 -12.26 -18.76
N GLN A 221 -2.52 -11.74 -18.23
CA GLN A 221 -3.40 -12.41 -17.26
C GLN A 221 -2.63 -13.00 -16.06
N HIS A 222 -1.79 -12.20 -15.43
CA HIS A 222 -0.93 -12.61 -14.30
C HIS A 222 -1.65 -13.37 -13.17
N PRO A 223 -2.94 -13.09 -12.84
CA PRO A 223 -3.67 -13.87 -11.85
C PRO A 223 -3.72 -15.37 -12.15
N ARG A 224 -3.70 -15.78 -13.42
CA ARG A 224 -3.79 -17.22 -13.81
C ARG A 224 -2.63 -18.09 -13.31
N ARG A 225 -1.52 -17.47 -12.86
CA ARG A 225 -0.40 -18.21 -12.28
C ARG A 225 -0.77 -18.93 -10.98
N TYR A 226 -1.83 -18.53 -10.33
CA TYR A 226 -2.32 -19.12 -9.09
C TYR A 226 -3.34 -20.24 -9.32
N ALA A 227 -3.83 -20.42 -10.57
CA ALA A 227 -4.81 -21.45 -10.89
C ALA A 227 -4.29 -22.86 -10.57
N GLY A 228 -5.08 -23.63 -9.82
CA GLY A 228 -4.71 -24.97 -9.37
C GLY A 228 -3.57 -25.01 -8.35
N THR A 229 -3.31 -23.89 -7.67
CA THR A 229 -2.34 -23.82 -6.58
C THR A 229 -3.03 -23.49 -5.26
N ASN A 230 -2.31 -23.66 -4.16
CA ASN A 230 -2.81 -23.40 -2.82
C ASN A 230 -1.95 -22.35 -2.12
N TRP A 231 -2.55 -21.64 -1.17
CA TRP A 231 -1.82 -20.99 -0.11
C TRP A 231 -1.45 -22.02 0.95
N GLU A 232 -0.21 -22.42 0.97
CA GLU A 232 0.39 -23.37 1.90
C GLU A 232 1.14 -22.61 2.99
N LEU A 233 1.31 -23.18 4.17
CA LEU A 233 2.18 -22.60 5.20
C LEU A 233 3.63 -22.49 4.69
N MET A 234 4.29 -21.37 4.91
CA MET A 234 5.70 -21.14 4.56
C MET A 234 6.67 -22.01 5.38
N HIS A 235 6.25 -22.37 6.59
CA HIS A 235 7.04 -23.14 7.54
C HIS A 235 6.22 -24.30 8.13
N LYS A 236 6.88 -25.19 8.87
CA LYS A 236 6.16 -26.22 9.65
C LYS A 236 5.24 -25.53 10.66
N GLN A 237 4.00 -25.99 10.76
CA GLN A 237 2.98 -25.41 11.65
C GLN A 237 3.47 -25.19 13.08
N ALA A 238 4.22 -26.14 13.64
CA ALA A 238 4.80 -26.06 14.98
C ALA A 238 5.76 -24.87 15.20
N ASN A 239 6.21 -24.23 14.12
CA ASN A 239 7.09 -23.06 14.20
C ASN A 239 6.31 -21.75 14.27
N TYR A 240 5.01 -21.76 14.12
CA TYR A 240 4.17 -20.56 14.22
C TYR A 240 3.79 -20.28 15.68
N VAL A 241 3.66 -19.02 16.04
CA VAL A 241 3.18 -18.59 17.36
C VAL A 241 1.78 -19.13 17.61
N PHE A 242 0.95 -19.13 16.58
CA PHE A 242 -0.43 -19.62 16.64
C PHE A 242 -0.57 -21.07 16.13
N GLY A 243 0.53 -21.79 15.96
CA GLY A 243 0.59 -23.15 15.39
C GLY A 243 -0.10 -24.26 16.20
N ASN A 244 -0.62 -23.97 17.38
CA ASN A 244 -1.30 -24.95 18.23
C ASN A 244 -2.71 -25.33 17.76
N SER A 245 -3.32 -24.56 16.87
CA SER A 245 -4.62 -24.85 16.25
C SER A 245 -4.74 -24.10 14.93
N ASP A 246 -5.28 -24.77 13.93
CA ASP A 246 -5.54 -24.29 12.58
C ASP A 246 -7.05 -24.20 12.29
N ASP A 247 -7.88 -24.27 13.29
CA ASP A 247 -9.34 -24.13 13.21
C ASP A 247 -9.80 -23.38 14.46
N ARG A 248 -10.08 -22.10 14.30
CA ARG A 248 -10.53 -21.25 15.40
C ARG A 248 -12.01 -20.94 15.26
N GLU A 249 -12.72 -20.85 16.38
CA GLU A 249 -14.15 -20.58 16.40
C GLU A 249 -14.55 -19.25 15.76
N TRP A 250 -13.64 -18.28 15.77
CA TRP A 250 -13.88 -16.94 15.18
C TRP A 250 -13.56 -16.83 13.70
N GLU A 251 -12.93 -17.83 13.10
CA GLU A 251 -12.60 -17.86 11.68
C GLU A 251 -13.86 -18.09 10.84
N VAL A 252 -13.93 -17.36 9.73
CA VAL A 252 -15.09 -17.41 8.85
C VAL A 252 -14.74 -18.21 7.61
N ASP A 253 -15.50 -19.25 7.31
CA ASP A 253 -15.44 -19.89 5.99
C ASP A 253 -16.12 -18.98 4.98
N LEU A 254 -15.33 -18.13 4.33
CA LEU A 254 -15.79 -17.19 3.34
C LEU A 254 -15.55 -17.75 1.93
N ALA A 255 -16.58 -17.76 1.10
CA ALA A 255 -16.50 -18.20 -0.29
C ALA A 255 -15.94 -19.62 -0.52
N GLY A 256 -15.98 -20.48 0.50
CA GLY A 256 -15.53 -21.87 0.39
C GLY A 256 -14.03 -22.07 0.53
N PHE A 257 -13.28 -21.07 1.05
CA PHE A 257 -11.84 -21.22 1.32
C PHE A 257 -11.51 -22.19 2.44
N GLY A 258 -12.50 -22.51 3.29
CA GLY A 258 -12.27 -23.20 4.52
C GLY A 258 -11.56 -22.32 5.56
N ARG A 259 -11.30 -22.92 6.73
CA ARG A 259 -10.65 -22.27 7.88
C ARG A 259 -9.31 -22.91 8.24
N VAL A 260 -8.83 -23.83 7.41
CA VAL A 260 -7.63 -24.60 7.67
C VAL A 260 -6.76 -24.68 6.43
N PHE A 261 -5.44 -24.69 6.61
CA PHE A 261 -4.49 -24.89 5.54
C PHE A 261 -4.56 -26.31 4.93
N PRO A 262 -4.33 -26.46 3.61
CA PRO A 262 -4.07 -25.41 2.63
C PRO A 262 -5.35 -24.73 2.12
N HIS A 263 -5.27 -23.45 1.75
CA HIS A 263 -6.36 -22.73 1.12
C HIS A 263 -6.23 -22.76 -0.40
N ASP A 264 -7.20 -23.36 -1.08
CA ASP A 264 -7.19 -23.53 -2.54
C ASP A 264 -7.56 -22.22 -3.25
N TYR A 265 -6.74 -21.78 -4.20
CA TYR A 265 -7.06 -20.64 -5.07
C TYR A 265 -8.07 -20.99 -6.18
N GLY A 266 -8.38 -22.27 -6.36
CA GLY A 266 -9.27 -22.73 -7.42
C GLY A 266 -8.55 -22.96 -8.76
N ASP A 267 -9.26 -23.59 -9.69
CA ASP A 267 -8.71 -23.97 -11.00
C ASP A 267 -8.70 -22.85 -12.06
N GLY A 268 -9.18 -21.65 -11.70
CA GLY A 268 -9.26 -20.51 -12.59
C GLY A 268 -10.48 -20.53 -13.53
N SER A 269 -11.36 -21.51 -13.45
CA SER A 269 -12.60 -21.58 -14.26
C SER A 269 -13.80 -20.89 -13.59
N SER A 270 -13.71 -20.68 -12.28
CA SER A 270 -14.76 -20.00 -11.52
C SER A 270 -14.83 -18.52 -11.89
N PRO A 271 -16.02 -17.93 -12.08
CA PRO A 271 -16.18 -16.50 -12.21
C PRO A 271 -15.73 -15.72 -10.96
N TYR A 272 -15.63 -16.41 -9.83
CA TYR A 272 -15.17 -15.84 -8.57
C TYR A 272 -13.66 -16.05 -8.31
N TYR A 273 -12.93 -16.62 -9.26
CA TYR A 273 -11.51 -16.99 -9.08
C TYR A 273 -10.63 -15.83 -8.60
N THR A 274 -10.87 -14.64 -9.12
CA THR A 274 -10.10 -13.44 -8.79
C THR A 274 -10.42 -12.87 -7.40
N THR A 275 -11.61 -13.17 -6.87
CA THR A 275 -12.00 -12.74 -5.52
C THR A 275 -11.08 -13.34 -4.44
N PRO A 276 -10.85 -14.67 -4.37
CA PRO A 276 -9.89 -15.28 -3.48
C PRO A 276 -8.51 -14.65 -3.54
N LEU A 277 -8.01 -14.40 -4.74
CA LEU A 277 -6.66 -13.85 -4.91
C LEU A 277 -6.46 -12.52 -4.19
N THR A 278 -7.48 -11.67 -4.18
CA THR A 278 -7.38 -10.35 -3.52
C THR A 278 -7.47 -10.41 -2.01
N LEU A 279 -8.04 -11.48 -1.46
CA LEU A 279 -8.23 -11.68 -0.03
C LEU A 279 -7.03 -12.30 0.67
N LEU A 280 -6.21 -12.99 -0.09
CA LEU A 280 -5.09 -13.81 0.36
C LEU A 280 -3.77 -13.16 -0.09
N PRO A 281 -2.60 -13.67 0.33
CA PRO A 281 -1.30 -13.07 0.01
C PRO A 281 -1.04 -12.82 -1.47
N ALA A 282 -1.70 -13.58 -2.37
CA ALA A 282 -1.59 -13.39 -3.82
C ALA A 282 -1.96 -11.97 -4.28
N GLY A 283 -2.91 -11.31 -3.60
CA GLY A 283 -3.29 -9.93 -3.90
C GLY A 283 -2.14 -8.95 -3.70
N ASP A 284 -1.43 -9.07 -2.59
CA ASP A 284 -0.28 -8.23 -2.31
C ASP A 284 0.89 -8.53 -3.26
N GLU A 285 1.08 -9.80 -3.65
CA GLU A 285 2.09 -10.18 -4.65
C GLU A 285 1.78 -9.58 -6.03
N LEU A 286 0.51 -9.60 -6.46
CA LEU A 286 0.08 -8.97 -7.73
C LEU A 286 0.26 -7.44 -7.70
N VAL A 287 -0.06 -6.80 -6.59
CA VAL A 287 0.15 -5.35 -6.39
C VAL A 287 1.63 -5.00 -6.48
N ALA A 288 2.50 -5.76 -5.81
CA ALA A 288 3.94 -5.52 -5.87
C ALA A 288 4.50 -5.72 -7.28
N ASP A 289 4.08 -6.77 -7.99
CA ASP A 289 4.53 -7.03 -9.37
C ASP A 289 4.09 -5.91 -10.31
N PHE A 290 2.84 -5.44 -10.20
CA PHE A 290 2.36 -4.30 -11.00
C PHE A 290 3.09 -3.01 -10.65
N ALA A 291 3.41 -2.77 -9.36
CA ALA A 291 4.15 -1.61 -8.92
C ALA A 291 5.60 -1.60 -9.45
N ILE A 292 6.27 -2.75 -9.48
CA ILE A 292 7.60 -2.92 -10.05
C ILE A 292 7.57 -2.65 -11.57
N GLU A 293 6.57 -3.17 -12.28
CA GLU A 293 6.38 -2.88 -13.70
C GLU A 293 6.13 -1.39 -13.93
N ALA A 294 5.25 -0.76 -13.15
CA ALA A 294 4.98 0.68 -13.23
C ALA A 294 6.26 1.51 -12.99
N LEU A 295 7.07 1.14 -12.00
CA LEU A 295 8.35 1.80 -11.71
C LEU A 295 9.25 1.80 -12.95
N ALA A 296 9.37 0.65 -13.60
CA ALA A 296 10.22 0.46 -14.77
C ALA A 296 9.67 1.18 -16.01
N GLN A 297 8.42 0.96 -16.35
CA GLN A 297 7.78 1.48 -17.57
C GLN A 297 7.59 2.99 -17.55
N GLU A 298 7.27 3.54 -16.38
CA GLU A 298 7.14 4.98 -16.17
C GLU A 298 8.48 5.67 -15.89
N ASN A 299 9.57 4.89 -15.82
CA ASN A 299 10.93 5.38 -15.54
C ASN A 299 11.01 6.26 -14.29
N LEU A 300 10.29 5.86 -13.23
CA LEU A 300 10.17 6.64 -12.00
C LEU A 300 11.52 6.82 -11.33
N GLY A 301 11.78 8.04 -10.84
CA GLY A 301 13.04 8.41 -10.21
C GLY A 301 14.22 8.67 -11.17
N ASN A 302 14.05 8.46 -12.49
CA ASN A 302 15.11 8.70 -13.50
C ASN A 302 14.77 9.84 -14.49
N ARG A 303 13.73 10.61 -14.22
CA ARG A 303 13.20 11.64 -15.11
C ARG A 303 13.73 13.05 -14.84
N GLY A 304 14.63 13.20 -13.86
CA GLY A 304 15.17 14.49 -13.44
C GLY A 304 14.29 15.28 -12.47
N TYR A 305 13.18 14.70 -12.04
CA TYR A 305 12.25 15.22 -11.03
C TYR A 305 12.06 14.18 -9.94
N ILE A 306 11.60 14.61 -8.77
CA ILE A 306 11.20 13.68 -7.71
C ILE A 306 9.86 13.09 -8.13
N ASP A 307 9.81 11.77 -8.32
CA ASP A 307 8.56 11.06 -8.58
C ASP A 307 8.03 10.43 -7.29
N TYR A 308 6.77 10.01 -7.31
CA TYR A 308 6.08 9.38 -6.17
C TYR A 308 5.40 8.10 -6.62
N LEU A 309 5.70 7.02 -5.93
CA LEU A 309 5.01 5.75 -6.07
C LEU A 309 4.42 5.37 -4.72
N SER A 310 3.12 5.19 -4.66
CA SER A 310 2.43 4.67 -3.47
C SER A 310 1.87 3.29 -3.75
N VAL A 311 2.22 2.35 -2.88
CA VAL A 311 1.77 0.95 -2.94
C VAL A 311 1.05 0.61 -1.66
N SER A 312 -0.25 0.29 -1.78
CA SER A 312 -1.07 -0.10 -0.64
C SER A 312 -1.37 -1.60 -0.70
N PHE A 313 -0.87 -2.33 0.29
CA PHE A 313 -1.08 -3.76 0.49
C PHE A 313 -2.31 -3.98 1.37
N SER A 314 -3.26 -4.77 0.90
CA SER A 314 -4.56 -4.93 1.57
C SER A 314 -4.88 -6.35 2.02
N SER A 315 -4.04 -7.35 1.69
CA SER A 315 -4.29 -8.73 2.11
C SER A 315 -4.28 -8.88 3.63
N THR A 316 -3.44 -8.10 4.34
CA THR A 316 -3.41 -8.12 5.82
C THR A 316 -4.76 -7.73 6.42
N ASP A 317 -5.46 -6.76 5.84
CA ASP A 317 -6.80 -6.36 6.25
C ASP A 317 -7.83 -7.47 6.01
N TYR A 318 -7.85 -8.02 4.81
CA TYR A 318 -8.79 -9.08 4.46
C TYR A 318 -8.55 -10.36 5.28
N VAL A 319 -7.31 -10.81 5.42
CA VAL A 319 -6.95 -11.97 6.24
C VAL A 319 -7.33 -11.73 7.70
N GLY A 320 -7.11 -10.52 8.22
CA GLY A 320 -7.52 -10.14 9.57
C GLY A 320 -9.03 -10.18 9.79
N HIS A 321 -9.82 -9.80 8.78
CA HIS A 321 -11.29 -9.87 8.84
C HIS A 321 -11.82 -11.30 8.76
N ILE A 322 -11.17 -12.19 8.00
CA ILE A 322 -11.64 -13.55 7.73
C ILE A 322 -11.20 -14.50 8.86
N PHE A 323 -9.91 -14.48 9.19
CA PHE A 323 -9.31 -15.46 10.11
C PHE A 323 -9.00 -14.88 11.50
N GLY A 324 -9.05 -13.54 11.64
CA GLY A 324 -8.71 -12.86 12.88
C GLY A 324 -7.20 -12.66 13.08
N PRO A 325 -6.82 -11.78 14.03
CA PRO A 325 -5.42 -11.35 14.18
C PRO A 325 -4.52 -12.38 14.91
N SER A 326 -5.07 -13.49 15.35
CA SER A 326 -4.39 -14.52 16.14
C SER A 326 -4.56 -15.91 15.51
N SER A 327 -4.55 -15.97 14.18
CA SER A 327 -4.63 -17.17 13.36
C SER A 327 -3.28 -17.51 12.72
N LEU A 328 -3.16 -18.73 12.20
CA LEU A 328 -2.03 -19.14 11.37
C LEU A 328 -1.95 -18.30 10.10
N GLU A 329 -3.10 -18.01 9.50
CA GLU A 329 -3.25 -17.23 8.30
C GLU A 329 -2.73 -15.80 8.49
N ALA A 330 -3.09 -15.14 9.59
CA ALA A 330 -2.61 -13.80 9.88
C ALA A 330 -1.10 -13.76 10.04
N GLU A 331 -0.51 -14.76 10.70
CA GLU A 331 0.93 -14.87 10.89
C GLU A 331 1.65 -15.20 9.56
N ASP A 332 1.18 -16.21 8.79
CA ASP A 332 1.77 -16.59 7.51
C ASP A 332 1.68 -15.45 6.49
N ASN A 333 0.57 -14.73 6.48
CA ASN A 333 0.39 -13.55 5.61
C ASN A 333 1.46 -12.46 5.89
N ILE A 334 1.77 -12.16 7.14
CA ILE A 334 2.82 -11.18 7.48
C ILE A 334 4.19 -11.67 7.00
N LEU A 335 4.50 -12.95 7.14
CA LEU A 335 5.77 -13.51 6.66
C LEU A 335 5.87 -13.48 5.12
N ARG A 336 4.76 -13.66 4.42
CA ARG A 336 4.69 -13.52 2.95
C ARG A 336 4.79 -12.08 2.50
N LEU A 337 4.11 -11.17 3.20
CA LEU A 337 4.22 -9.74 2.94
C LEU A 337 5.68 -9.27 3.11
N ASP A 338 6.39 -9.76 4.12
CA ASP A 338 7.82 -9.46 4.30
C ASP A 338 8.66 -9.84 3.06
N ARG A 339 8.42 -11.00 2.45
CA ARG A 339 9.07 -11.40 1.18
C ARG A 339 8.66 -10.52 0.01
N THR A 340 7.40 -10.13 -0.03
CA THR A 340 6.87 -9.23 -1.07
C THR A 340 7.50 -7.85 -0.96
N LEU A 341 7.65 -7.32 0.25
CA LEU A 341 8.39 -6.08 0.52
C LEU A 341 9.85 -6.19 0.11
N ALA A 342 10.52 -7.30 0.44
CA ALA A 342 11.92 -7.51 0.05
C ALA A 342 12.11 -7.42 -1.47
N ARG A 343 11.18 -7.95 -2.27
CA ARG A 343 11.21 -7.83 -3.74
C ARG A 343 10.97 -6.41 -4.24
N LEU A 344 10.10 -5.66 -3.57
CA LEU A 344 9.79 -4.28 -3.96
C LEU A 344 10.93 -3.32 -3.61
N LEU A 345 11.72 -3.61 -2.57
CA LEU A 345 12.80 -2.76 -2.08
C LEU A 345 14.15 -3.01 -2.76
N THR A 346 14.28 -4.07 -3.56
CA THR A 346 15.49 -4.43 -4.33
C THR A 346 15.43 -3.93 -5.77
#